data_3549df3948d23de75cbfc913a411c8a2
#
_entry.id   3549df3948d23de75cbfc913a411c8a2
#
_cell.length_a   1.000
_cell.length_b   1.000
_cell.length_c   1.000
_cell.angle_alpha   90.00
_cell.angle_beta   90.00
_cell.angle_gamma   90.00
#
_symmetry.space_group_name_H-M   'P 1'
#
loop_
_entity.id
_entity.type
_entity.pdbx_description
1 polymer ?
#
loop_
_entity_poly.entity_id
_entity_poly.type
_entity_poly.pdbx_seq_one_letter_code
_entity_poly.pdbx_strand_id
1 'polypeptide(L)'
;MEMKFFRCKDSGKVLAMPAGGAASSCADGSLVELKANTTDAAVEKHVPVVAKNGRSVQVTVGAVIHPMEEKHFIEWIGIQTKCGFQFKELAPGAEPKASFVLSEGDELVRAYAYCNLHGLWADR
;
A
#
# COMPACT_ATOMS: atom_id res chain seq x y z
N MET A 1 -11.55 -12.06 -0.65
CA MET A 1 -10.46 -12.03 0.33
C MET A 1 -9.97 -10.60 0.49
N GLU A 2 -9.79 -10.18 1.71
CA GLU A 2 -9.28 -8.84 2.01
C GLU A 2 -7.83 -8.92 2.46
N MET A 3 -6.96 -8.12 1.85
CA MET A 3 -5.57 -8.01 2.28
C MET A 3 -5.50 -7.29 3.63
N LYS A 4 -4.69 -7.83 4.51
CA LYS A 4 -4.39 -7.18 5.80
C LYS A 4 -2.91 -6.87 5.90
N PHE A 5 -2.61 -5.77 6.57
CA PHE A 5 -1.25 -5.31 6.76
C PHE A 5 -0.99 -5.13 8.25
N PHE A 6 0.20 -5.49 8.67
CA PHE A 6 0.61 -5.42 10.07
C PHE A 6 1.97 -4.76 10.20
N ARG A 7 2.18 -4.07 11.30
CA ARG A 7 3.47 -3.49 11.63
C ARG A 7 4.03 -4.22 12.84
N CYS A 8 5.27 -4.65 12.74
CA CYS A 8 6.01 -5.19 13.88
C CYS A 8 6.45 -4.03 14.79
N LYS A 9 6.07 -4.05 16.06
CA LYS A 9 6.41 -2.99 17.01
C LYS A 9 7.91 -2.83 17.19
N ASP A 10 8.63 -3.94 17.21
CA ASP A 10 10.06 -3.94 17.51
C ASP A 10 10.91 -3.46 16.34
N SER A 11 10.62 -3.94 15.14
CA SER A 11 11.43 -3.64 13.95
C SER A 11 10.87 -2.52 13.09
N GLY A 12 9.60 -2.16 13.26
CA GLY A 12 8.90 -1.23 12.37
C GLY A 12 8.58 -1.78 10.99
N LYS A 13 8.91 -3.05 10.73
CA LYS A 13 8.65 -3.68 9.44
C LYS A 13 7.16 -3.90 9.22
N VAL A 14 6.74 -3.74 7.98
CA VAL A 14 5.36 -3.95 7.57
C VAL A 14 5.25 -5.31 6.88
N LEU A 15 4.22 -6.05 7.26
CA LEU A 15 3.94 -7.37 6.71
C LEU A 15 2.56 -7.34 6.05
N ALA A 16 2.46 -7.99 4.91
CA ALA A 16 1.19 -8.20 4.24
C ALA A 16 0.74 -9.64 4.45
N MET A 17 -0.53 -9.82 4.75
CA MET A 17 -1.12 -11.15 4.90
C MET A 17 -2.03 -11.44 3.71
N PRO A 18 -1.59 -12.28 2.76
CA PRO A 18 -2.33 -12.52 1.53
C PRO A 18 -3.51 -13.49 1.69
N ALA A 19 -3.49 -14.29 2.75
CA ALA A 19 -4.57 -15.25 3.00
C ALA A 19 -5.37 -14.80 4.21
N GLY A 20 -6.69 -14.79 4.06
CA GLY A 20 -7.57 -14.42 5.15
C GLY A 20 -7.39 -15.35 6.33
N GLY A 21 -7.14 -14.83 7.47
CA GLY A 21 -7.03 -15.57 8.72
C GLY A 21 -7.16 -14.61 9.85
N ALA A 22 -7.30 -15.14 11.05
CA ALA A 22 -7.34 -14.31 12.23
C ALA A 22 -5.91 -13.85 12.56
N ALA A 23 -5.62 -12.62 12.29
CA ALA A 23 -4.34 -12.01 12.66
C ALA A 23 -4.10 -12.06 14.17
N SER A 24 -5.17 -12.07 14.92
CA SER A 24 -5.15 -12.20 16.38
C SER A 24 -4.47 -13.47 16.89
N SER A 25 -4.23 -14.45 16.02
CA SER A 25 -3.52 -15.66 16.38
C SER A 25 -1.99 -15.53 16.31
N CYS A 26 -1.46 -14.41 15.85
CA CYS A 26 -0.04 -14.11 15.96
C CYS A 26 0.26 -13.69 17.39
N ALA A 27 1.05 -14.49 18.06
CA ALA A 27 0.91 -14.86 19.43
C ALA A 27 1.28 -13.87 20.53
N ASP A 28 2.02 -12.80 20.29
CA ASP A 28 2.59 -12.03 21.40
C ASP A 28 2.23 -10.55 21.44
N GLY A 29 1.32 -10.12 20.58
CA GLY A 29 0.93 -8.73 20.51
C GLY A 29 1.99 -7.82 19.89
N SER A 30 3.05 -8.38 19.32
CA SER A 30 4.09 -7.60 18.64
C SER A 30 3.65 -7.05 17.29
N LEU A 31 2.58 -7.60 16.72
CA LEU A 31 2.02 -7.15 15.45
C LEU A 31 0.80 -6.27 15.66
N VAL A 32 0.80 -5.10 15.06
CA VAL A 32 -0.32 -4.16 15.08
C VAL A 32 -0.95 -4.13 13.69
N GLU A 33 -2.24 -4.38 13.62
CA GLU A 33 -2.96 -4.26 12.36
C GLU A 33 -3.02 -2.80 11.91
N LEU A 34 -2.66 -2.55 10.66
CA LEU A 34 -2.74 -1.23 10.05
C LEU A 34 -4.09 -1.06 9.37
N LYS A 35 -4.73 0.09 9.62
CA LYS A 35 -5.97 0.47 8.97
C LYS A 35 -5.68 1.60 8.00
N ALA A 36 -5.95 1.39 6.72
CA ALA A 36 -5.71 2.40 5.70
C ALA A 36 -6.54 3.67 5.97
N ASN A 37 -5.97 4.81 5.63
CA ASN A 37 -6.64 6.12 5.68
C ASN A 37 -7.07 6.57 7.09
N THR A 38 -6.40 6.09 8.12
CA THR A 38 -6.75 6.43 9.51
C THR A 38 -5.75 7.37 10.18
N THR A 39 -4.64 7.65 9.53
CA THR A 39 -3.65 8.60 10.05
C THR A 39 -4.07 10.02 9.69
N ASP A 40 -3.93 10.94 10.64
CA ASP A 40 -4.20 12.36 10.41
C ASP A 40 -3.04 13.00 9.64
N ALA A 41 -3.21 13.12 8.33
CA ALA A 41 -2.25 13.69 7.41
C ALA A 41 -2.96 14.15 6.13
N ALA A 42 -2.23 14.83 5.25
CA ALA A 42 -2.79 15.38 4.03
C ALA A 42 -3.32 14.28 3.09
N VAL A 43 -4.63 14.18 2.97
CA VAL A 43 -5.31 13.18 2.14
C VAL A 43 -4.89 13.28 0.69
N GLU A 44 -4.81 14.49 0.15
CA GLU A 44 -4.46 14.76 -1.24
C GLU A 44 -3.04 14.35 -1.62
N LYS A 45 -2.16 14.17 -0.63
CA LYS A 45 -0.78 13.72 -0.84
C LYS A 45 -0.59 12.24 -0.59
N HIS A 46 -1.54 11.57 0.06
CA HIS A 46 -1.35 10.20 0.53
C HIS A 46 -2.26 9.18 -0.13
N VAL A 47 -3.49 9.56 -0.46
CA VAL A 47 -4.42 8.61 -1.09
C VAL A 47 -3.96 8.29 -2.50
N PRO A 48 -3.70 7.02 -2.83
CA PRO A 48 -3.27 6.63 -4.17
C PRO A 48 -4.31 7.01 -5.23
N VAL A 49 -3.82 7.45 -6.37
CA VAL A 49 -4.64 7.74 -7.54
C VAL A 49 -4.37 6.66 -8.59
N VAL A 50 -5.41 5.99 -9.02
CA VAL A 50 -5.33 4.88 -9.96
C VAL A 50 -5.72 5.33 -11.36
N ALA A 51 -4.88 5.04 -12.34
CA ALA A 51 -5.20 5.17 -13.75
C ALA A 51 -5.12 3.80 -14.40
N LYS A 52 -6.24 3.30 -14.88
CA LYS A 52 -6.34 1.96 -15.47
C LYS A 52 -6.66 2.08 -16.97
N ASN A 53 -5.89 1.36 -17.76
CA ASN A 53 -6.12 1.25 -19.20
C ASN A 53 -5.98 -0.21 -19.61
N GLY A 54 -7.11 -0.88 -19.82
CA GLY A 54 -7.11 -2.32 -20.07
C GLY A 54 -6.52 -3.08 -18.90
N ARG A 55 -5.46 -3.83 -19.16
CA ARG A 55 -4.74 -4.58 -18.11
C ARG A 55 -3.63 -3.78 -17.46
N SER A 56 -3.33 -2.59 -17.97
CA SER A 56 -2.30 -1.73 -17.38
C SER A 56 -2.90 -0.90 -16.24
N VAL A 57 -2.23 -0.90 -15.09
CA VAL A 57 -2.64 -0.12 -13.91
C VAL A 57 -1.47 0.75 -13.50
N GLN A 58 -1.68 2.05 -13.43
CA GLN A 58 -0.68 2.99 -12.89
C GLN A 58 -1.22 3.60 -11.60
N VAL A 59 -0.41 3.57 -10.57
CA VAL A 59 -0.76 4.15 -9.27
C VAL A 59 0.22 5.26 -8.96
N THR A 60 -0.30 6.43 -8.65
CA THR A 60 0.48 7.62 -8.29
C THR A 60 0.05 8.07 -6.89
N VAL A 61 1.00 8.46 -6.06
CA VAL A 61 0.71 8.93 -4.71
C VAL A 61 1.11 10.40 -4.61
N GLY A 62 0.19 11.30 -4.56
CA GLY A 62 -1.27 11.24 -4.56
C GLY A 62 -1.74 12.19 -5.64
N ALA A 63 -2.97 12.78 -5.52
CA ALA A 63 -3.43 13.84 -6.44
C ALA A 63 -2.48 15.05 -6.42
N VAL A 64 -1.95 15.39 -5.26
CA VAL A 64 -0.78 16.25 -5.09
C VAL A 64 0.39 15.33 -4.77
N ILE A 65 1.47 15.44 -5.54
CA ILE A 65 2.59 14.49 -5.47
C ILE A 65 3.20 14.46 -4.07
N HIS A 66 3.31 13.24 -3.52
CA HIS A 66 3.92 13.00 -2.22
C HIS A 66 5.44 13.23 -2.30
N PRO A 67 6.06 13.80 -1.25
CA PRO A 67 7.51 13.90 -1.20
C PRO A 67 8.21 12.53 -1.25
N MET A 68 9.41 12.50 -1.79
CA MET A 68 10.26 11.31 -1.88
C MET A 68 11.66 11.64 -1.36
N GLU A 69 11.73 12.14 -0.14
CA GLU A 69 12.98 12.49 0.55
C GLU A 69 13.38 11.36 1.50
N GLU A 70 14.65 11.26 1.87
CA GLU A 70 15.14 10.19 2.75
C GLU A 70 14.34 10.04 4.05
N LYS A 71 13.91 11.17 4.62
CA LYS A 71 13.17 11.17 5.89
C LYS A 71 11.66 11.05 5.72
N HIS A 72 11.15 11.27 4.51
CA HIS A 72 9.72 11.28 4.25
C HIS A 72 9.47 10.82 2.81
N PHE A 73 9.05 9.58 2.66
CA PHE A 73 8.84 9.00 1.33
C PHE A 73 7.84 7.86 1.37
N ILE A 74 7.31 7.53 0.20
CA ILE A 74 6.48 6.34 0.01
C ILE A 74 7.42 5.15 -0.16
N GLU A 75 7.34 4.21 0.77
CA GLU A 75 8.23 3.05 0.79
C GLU A 75 7.83 2.00 -0.24
N TRP A 76 6.52 1.84 -0.48
CA TRP A 76 6.03 0.88 -1.47
C TRP A 76 4.62 1.23 -1.92
N ILE A 77 4.27 0.71 -3.11
CA ILE A 77 2.93 0.75 -3.67
C ILE A 77 2.53 -0.69 -3.99
N GLY A 78 1.29 -1.05 -3.67
CA GLY A 78 0.76 -2.37 -3.97
C GLY A 78 -0.64 -2.28 -4.55
N ILE A 79 -1.03 -3.31 -5.28
CA ILE A 79 -2.41 -3.47 -5.73
C ILE A 79 -2.93 -4.84 -5.31
N GLN A 80 -4.15 -4.86 -4.81
CA GLN A 80 -4.88 -6.09 -4.61
C GLN A 80 -5.76 -6.34 -5.83
N THR A 81 -5.69 -7.57 -6.35
CA THR A 81 -6.56 -8.00 -7.44
C THR A 81 -7.44 -9.14 -6.95
N LYS A 82 -8.38 -9.60 -7.77
CA LYS A 82 -9.19 -10.78 -7.41
C LYS A 82 -8.35 -12.02 -7.20
N CYS A 83 -7.27 -12.16 -7.96
CA CYS A 83 -6.43 -13.36 -7.92
C CYS A 83 -5.18 -13.23 -7.08
N GLY A 84 -4.87 -12.06 -6.55
CA GLY A 84 -3.66 -11.92 -5.76
C GLY A 84 -3.29 -10.49 -5.42
N PHE A 85 -2.00 -10.28 -5.27
CA PHE A 85 -1.42 -9.01 -4.85
C PHE A 85 -0.12 -8.77 -5.63
N GLN A 86 0.07 -7.53 -6.10
CA GLN A 86 1.31 -7.10 -6.71
C GLN A 86 1.88 -5.93 -5.91
N PHE A 87 3.20 -5.88 -5.84
CA PHE A 87 3.88 -4.98 -4.94
C PHE A 87 5.15 -4.45 -5.62
N LYS A 88 5.43 -3.16 -5.43
CA LYS A 88 6.68 -2.53 -5.87
C LYS A 88 7.26 -1.65 -4.78
N GLU A 89 8.52 -1.90 -4.46
CA GLU A 89 9.26 -1.10 -3.52
C GLU A 89 9.79 0.17 -4.19
N LEU A 90 9.78 1.27 -3.45
CA LEU A 90 10.30 2.56 -3.90
C LEU A 90 11.44 3.00 -2.98
N ALA A 91 12.30 3.86 -3.50
CA ALA A 91 13.39 4.45 -2.76
C ALA A 91 13.28 5.98 -2.78
N PRO A 92 13.89 6.66 -1.79
CA PRO A 92 13.99 8.13 -1.85
C PRO A 92 14.59 8.60 -3.17
N GLY A 93 14.04 9.67 -3.72
CA GLY A 93 14.45 10.21 -5.01
C GLY A 93 13.72 9.61 -6.21
N ALA A 94 13.04 8.49 -6.05
CA ALA A 94 12.18 7.94 -7.10
C ALA A 94 10.86 8.72 -7.18
N GLU A 95 10.17 8.59 -8.30
CA GLU A 95 8.81 9.13 -8.38
C GLU A 95 7.86 8.26 -7.54
N PRO A 96 6.86 8.87 -6.87
CA PRO A 96 5.91 8.11 -6.05
C PRO A 96 4.82 7.47 -6.92
N LYS A 97 5.24 6.61 -7.82
CA LYS A 97 4.32 5.91 -8.71
C LYS A 97 4.86 4.53 -9.08
N ALA A 98 3.95 3.64 -9.42
CA ALA A 98 4.27 2.29 -9.86
C ALA A 98 3.28 1.85 -10.92
N SER A 99 3.77 1.04 -11.86
CA SER A 99 2.96 0.47 -12.94
C SER A 99 2.85 -1.03 -12.76
N PHE A 100 1.66 -1.56 -13.00
CA PHE A 100 1.35 -2.98 -12.85
C PHE A 100 0.61 -3.46 -14.10
N VAL A 101 0.68 -4.75 -14.35
CA VAL A 101 -0.09 -5.39 -15.42
C VAL A 101 -0.93 -6.49 -14.79
N LEU A 102 -2.23 -6.45 -15.05
CA LEU A 102 -3.14 -7.51 -14.60
C LEU A 102 -3.02 -8.73 -15.51
N SER A 103 -3.06 -9.92 -14.92
CA SER A 103 -3.19 -11.14 -15.69
C SER A 103 -4.52 -11.14 -16.45
N GLU A 104 -4.57 -11.88 -17.55
CA GLU A 104 -5.81 -12.03 -18.31
C GLU A 104 -6.93 -12.56 -17.38
N GLY A 105 -8.06 -11.89 -17.38
CA GLY A 105 -9.22 -12.26 -16.56
C GLY A 105 -9.16 -11.77 -15.12
N ASP A 106 -8.05 -11.19 -14.68
CA ASP A 106 -7.96 -10.64 -13.34
C ASP A 106 -8.55 -9.23 -13.27
N GLU A 107 -8.90 -8.78 -12.09
CA GLU A 107 -9.51 -7.46 -11.86
C GLU A 107 -8.86 -6.75 -10.69
N LEU A 108 -8.68 -5.45 -10.83
CA LEU A 108 -8.20 -4.61 -9.74
C LEU A 108 -9.28 -4.48 -8.66
N VAL A 109 -8.90 -4.71 -7.42
CA VAL A 109 -9.76 -4.51 -6.25
C VAL A 109 -9.42 -3.22 -5.54
N ARG A 110 -8.15 -2.97 -5.25
CA ARG A 110 -7.74 -1.81 -4.48
C ARG A 110 -6.25 -1.51 -4.66
N ALA A 111 -5.89 -0.23 -4.56
CA ALA A 111 -4.50 0.20 -4.54
C ALA A 111 -4.11 0.67 -3.13
N TYR A 112 -2.87 0.38 -2.74
CA TYR A 112 -2.32 0.73 -1.44
C TYR A 112 -0.98 1.44 -1.60
N ALA A 113 -0.67 2.30 -0.65
CA ALA A 113 0.64 2.92 -0.52
C ALA A 113 1.03 3.03 0.94
N TYR A 114 2.31 2.96 1.24
CA TYR A 114 2.81 3.08 2.60
C TYR A 114 3.82 4.23 2.70
N CYS A 115 3.48 5.20 3.54
CA CYS A 115 4.35 6.32 3.89
C CYS A 115 5.10 6.00 5.18
N ASN A 116 6.41 6.22 5.21
CA ASN A 116 7.21 5.92 6.39
C ASN A 116 6.80 6.71 7.64
N LEU A 117 6.24 7.92 7.46
CA LEU A 117 5.79 8.75 8.58
C LEU A 117 4.28 8.63 8.85
N HIS A 118 3.46 8.45 7.82
CA HIS A 118 2.00 8.56 7.94
C HIS A 118 1.25 7.26 7.66
N GLY A 119 1.96 6.15 7.51
CA GLY A 119 1.36 4.83 7.51
C GLY A 119 0.70 4.41 6.19
N LEU A 120 -0.30 3.55 6.32
CA LEU A 120 -0.97 2.88 5.20
C LEU A 120 -2.12 3.72 4.65
N TRP A 121 -2.15 3.82 3.32
CA TRP A 121 -3.19 4.52 2.58
C TRP A 121 -3.74 3.63 1.46
N ALA A 122 -5.00 3.82 1.12
CA ALA A 122 -5.66 3.10 0.05
C ALA A 122 -6.51 4.06 -0.78
N ASP A 123 -6.73 3.71 -2.04
CA ASP A 123 -7.61 4.48 -2.90
C ASP A 123 -9.05 4.43 -2.40
N ARG A 124 -9.82 5.40 -2.82
CA ARG A 124 -11.22 5.55 -2.42
C ARG A 124 -12.16 5.38 -3.59
#